data_904dbb228e8656023f67452b77b03fe1
#
_entry.id   904dbb228e8656023f67452b77b03fe1
#
_cell.length_a   1.000
_cell.length_b   1.000
_cell.length_c   1.000
_cell.angle_alpha   90.00
_cell.angle_beta   90.00
_cell.angle_gamma   90.00
#
_symmetry.space_group_name_H-M   'P 1'
#
loop_
_entity.id
_entity.type
_entity.pdbx_description
1 polymer ?
#
loop_
_entity_poly.entity_id
_entity_poly.type
_entity_poly.pdbx_seq_one_letter_code
_entity_poly.pdbx_strand_id
1 'polypeptide(L)'
;RESIVGNYSLSEQELKKRFSIEKTRKSPVDIATAIYHGICAGLAVITEGILVAPLEGVVSCEILPNKGGTNCLAVSYAGPIRSAGGTGQALSVLLADYLRREFNLGVPIMDSREVERYIEEVMLYHTLQYKPSADEMRAICQSVPIYITGEGVGKEVSGGRDLERVPTNRVREGMLLVLCEGML
;
A
#
# COMPACT_ATOMS: atom_id res chain seq x y z
N ARG A 1 -12.27 24.72 -34.41
CA ARG A 1 -11.61 23.80 -33.45
C ARG A 1 -12.27 24.01 -32.10
N GLU A 2 -13.41 23.40 -31.90
CA GLU A 2 -14.06 23.34 -30.59
C GLU A 2 -13.31 22.32 -29.72
N SER A 3 -12.86 22.81 -28.60
CA SER A 3 -12.15 22.03 -27.60
C SER A 3 -13.13 21.06 -26.93
N ILE A 4 -12.96 19.76 -27.17
CA ILE A 4 -13.58 18.71 -26.38
C ILE A 4 -12.84 18.65 -25.04
N VAL A 5 -13.06 19.65 -24.21
CA VAL A 5 -12.81 19.57 -22.78
C VAL A 5 -14.19 19.42 -22.15
N GLY A 6 -14.69 18.20 -22.15
CA GLY A 6 -15.85 17.86 -21.37
C GLY A 6 -15.56 18.16 -19.91
N ASN A 7 -16.31 19.08 -19.32
CA ASN A 7 -16.30 19.38 -17.90
C ASN A 7 -16.69 18.13 -17.09
N TYR A 8 -15.70 17.30 -16.77
CA TYR A 8 -15.87 16.20 -15.78
C TYR A 8 -15.58 16.73 -14.37
N SER A 9 -16.15 17.88 -14.01
CA SER A 9 -16.23 18.24 -12.59
C SER A 9 -17.47 17.56 -12.01
N LEU A 10 -17.31 16.30 -11.59
CA LEU A 10 -18.26 15.70 -10.69
C LEU A 10 -18.26 16.53 -9.41
N SER A 11 -19.41 17.02 -8.99
CA SER A 11 -19.53 17.73 -7.72
C SER A 11 -19.07 16.81 -6.59
N GLU A 12 -18.50 17.39 -5.53
CA GLU A 12 -18.09 16.63 -4.34
C GLU A 12 -19.23 15.76 -3.79
N GLN A 13 -20.48 16.21 -3.96
CA GLN A 13 -21.67 15.46 -3.59
C GLN A 13 -21.95 14.27 -4.52
N GLU A 14 -21.67 14.40 -5.82
CA GLU A 14 -21.81 13.28 -6.78
C GLU A 14 -20.67 12.27 -6.62
N LEU A 15 -19.45 12.72 -6.33
CA LEU A 15 -18.36 11.86 -5.91
C LEU A 15 -18.72 11.11 -4.63
N LYS A 16 -19.19 11.81 -3.59
CA LYS A 16 -19.67 11.19 -2.35
C LYS A 16 -20.83 10.22 -2.60
N LYS A 17 -21.75 10.52 -3.51
CA LYS A 17 -22.88 9.64 -3.85
C LYS A 17 -22.47 8.43 -4.68
N ARG A 18 -21.54 8.55 -5.61
CA ARG A 18 -20.97 7.43 -6.38
C ARG A 18 -20.01 6.57 -5.56
N PHE A 19 -19.29 7.17 -4.62
CA PHE A 19 -18.45 6.48 -3.65
C PHE A 19 -19.14 6.24 -2.30
N SER A 20 -20.37 6.73 -2.08
CA SER A 20 -21.28 6.20 -1.06
C SER A 20 -21.73 4.81 -1.50
N ILE A 21 -20.78 3.91 -1.48
CA ILE A 21 -21.08 2.51 -1.34
C ILE A 21 -21.96 2.43 -0.09
N GLU A 22 -23.21 2.05 -0.27
CA GLU A 22 -24.13 1.83 0.85
C GLU A 22 -23.36 1.12 1.97
N LYS A 23 -23.22 1.77 3.12
CA LYS A 23 -22.55 1.24 4.32
C LYS A 23 -23.26 -0.01 4.88
N THR A 24 -24.21 -0.56 4.15
CA THR A 24 -25.03 -1.71 4.52
C THR A 24 -24.29 -3.00 4.14
N ARG A 25 -23.63 -3.59 5.14
CA ARG A 25 -23.27 -5.03 5.20
C ARG A 25 -22.37 -5.58 4.08
N LYS A 26 -21.33 -4.86 3.65
CA LYS A 26 -20.33 -5.48 2.78
C LYS A 26 -19.33 -6.30 3.60
N SER A 27 -18.97 -7.46 3.09
CA SER A 27 -17.93 -8.29 3.70
C SER A 27 -16.58 -7.55 3.67
N PRO A 28 -15.62 -7.86 4.54
CA PRO A 28 -14.26 -7.32 4.47
C PRO A 28 -13.60 -7.51 3.10
N VAL A 29 -13.91 -8.58 2.40
CA VAL A 29 -13.41 -8.85 1.04
C VAL A 29 -13.97 -7.85 0.03
N ASP A 30 -15.26 -7.50 0.12
CA ASP A 30 -15.86 -6.50 -0.77
C ASP A 30 -15.28 -5.11 -0.56
N ILE A 31 -15.00 -4.75 0.70
CA ILE A 31 -14.38 -3.47 1.06
C ILE A 31 -12.94 -3.43 0.53
N ALA A 32 -12.15 -4.47 0.73
CA ALA A 32 -10.78 -4.56 0.25
C ALA A 32 -10.70 -4.44 -1.28
N THR A 33 -11.58 -5.11 -2.00
CA THR A 33 -11.70 -5.02 -3.46
C THR A 33 -12.07 -3.61 -3.92
N ALA A 34 -13.00 -2.96 -3.23
CA ALA A 34 -13.39 -1.58 -3.54
C ALA A 34 -12.22 -0.60 -3.32
N ILE A 35 -11.48 -0.77 -2.24
CA ILE A 35 -10.27 0.03 -1.95
C ILE A 35 -9.20 -0.20 -3.03
N TYR A 36 -8.93 -1.45 -3.39
CA TYR A 36 -7.99 -1.79 -4.46
C TYR A 36 -8.32 -1.07 -5.77
N HIS A 37 -9.58 -1.18 -6.23
CA HIS A 37 -10.01 -0.49 -7.44
C HIS A 37 -9.94 1.03 -7.31
N GLY A 38 -10.21 1.58 -6.13
CA GLY A 38 -10.08 3.01 -5.84
C GLY A 38 -8.63 3.50 -5.96
N ILE A 39 -7.67 2.74 -5.42
CA ILE A 39 -6.24 3.05 -5.54
C ILE A 39 -5.81 3.00 -7.03
N CYS A 40 -6.16 1.92 -7.73
CA CYS A 40 -5.81 1.75 -9.14
C CYS A 40 -6.41 2.88 -10.01
N ALA A 41 -7.68 3.22 -9.80
CA ALA A 41 -8.34 4.31 -10.52
C ALA A 41 -7.68 5.67 -10.23
N GLY A 42 -7.36 5.96 -8.96
CA GLY A 42 -6.66 7.17 -8.57
C GLY A 42 -5.28 7.28 -9.21
N LEU A 43 -4.49 6.21 -9.18
CA LEU A 43 -3.19 6.17 -9.83
C LEU A 43 -3.29 6.37 -11.34
N ALA A 44 -4.25 5.73 -12.01
CA ALA A 44 -4.47 5.88 -13.44
C ALA A 44 -4.80 7.33 -13.83
N VAL A 45 -5.60 8.02 -13.04
CA VAL A 45 -5.95 9.43 -13.27
C VAL A 45 -4.75 10.34 -13.05
N ILE A 46 -4.02 10.16 -11.94
CA ILE A 46 -2.87 11.02 -11.57
C ILE A 46 -1.71 10.84 -12.55
N THR A 47 -1.51 9.64 -13.06
CA THR A 47 -0.42 9.31 -13.99
C THR A 47 -0.83 9.45 -15.47
N GLU A 48 -2.01 10.01 -15.75
CA GLU A 48 -2.57 10.18 -17.11
C GLU A 48 -2.64 8.88 -17.92
N GLY A 49 -2.70 7.74 -17.24
CA GLY A 49 -2.72 6.42 -17.88
C GLY A 49 -1.41 6.01 -18.57
N ILE A 50 -0.36 6.83 -18.49
CA ILE A 50 0.92 6.57 -19.18
C ILE A 50 1.74 5.51 -18.44
N LEU A 51 1.53 5.37 -17.13
CA LEU A 51 2.29 4.43 -16.30
C LEU A 51 1.44 3.22 -15.94
N VAL A 52 1.60 2.15 -16.71
CA VAL A 52 1.04 0.83 -16.37
C VAL A 52 1.67 0.27 -15.09
N ALA A 53 2.93 0.60 -14.84
CA ALA A 53 3.72 0.09 -13.73
C ALA A 53 3.14 0.35 -12.32
N PRO A 54 2.54 1.52 -11.99
CA PRO A 54 1.86 1.67 -10.69
C PRO A 54 0.68 0.73 -10.52
N LEU A 55 -0.05 0.45 -11.60
CA LEU A 55 -1.19 -0.47 -11.59
C LEU A 55 -0.75 -1.92 -11.42
N GLU A 56 0.33 -2.31 -12.06
CA GLU A 56 0.93 -3.63 -11.91
C GLU A 56 1.70 -3.78 -10.59
N GLY A 57 2.12 -2.66 -10.00
CA GLY A 57 2.85 -2.62 -8.74
C GLY A 57 1.97 -2.82 -7.51
N VAL A 58 0.70 -2.43 -7.57
CA VAL A 58 -0.29 -2.69 -6.52
C VAL A 58 -1.02 -4.00 -6.82
N VAL A 59 -0.73 -5.04 -6.06
CA VAL A 59 -1.22 -6.41 -6.33
C VAL A 59 -2.59 -6.66 -5.73
N SER A 60 -2.76 -6.34 -4.46
CA SER A 60 -4.01 -6.59 -3.74
C SER A 60 -4.15 -5.68 -2.51
N CYS A 61 -5.38 -5.61 -2.01
CA CYS A 61 -5.70 -5.04 -0.72
C CYS A 61 -6.40 -6.10 0.14
N GLU A 62 -6.09 -6.07 1.44
CA GLU A 62 -6.71 -6.96 2.42
C GLU A 62 -7.05 -6.17 3.68
N ILE A 63 -8.07 -6.63 4.40
CA ILE A 63 -8.41 -6.10 5.71
C ILE A 63 -7.94 -7.09 6.75
N LEU A 64 -6.92 -6.69 7.51
CA LEU A 64 -6.31 -7.53 8.53
C LEU A 64 -6.76 -7.12 9.94
N PRO A 65 -6.90 -8.09 10.85
CA PRO A 65 -7.13 -7.78 12.26
C PRO A 65 -5.93 -7.04 12.84
N ASN A 66 -6.21 -6.04 13.68
CA ASN A 66 -5.20 -5.25 14.36
C ASN A 66 -5.19 -5.58 15.85
N LYS A 67 -4.04 -5.48 16.50
CA LYS A 67 -3.88 -5.81 17.93
C LYS A 67 -4.76 -4.99 18.87
N GLY A 68 -5.26 -3.83 18.44
CA GLY A 68 -6.16 -2.97 19.21
C GLY A 68 -7.65 -3.26 19.05
N GLY A 69 -8.04 -4.39 18.43
CA GLY A 69 -9.46 -4.74 18.21
C GLY A 69 -10.12 -4.01 17.03
N THR A 70 -9.38 -3.16 16.32
CA THR A 70 -9.78 -2.55 15.04
C THR A 70 -9.24 -3.39 13.88
N ASN A 71 -9.74 -3.15 12.67
CA ASN A 71 -9.13 -3.71 11.46
C ASN A 71 -8.24 -2.65 10.81
N CYS A 72 -7.16 -3.07 10.15
CA CYS A 72 -6.30 -2.20 9.36
C CYS A 72 -6.30 -2.63 7.89
N LEU A 73 -5.95 -1.68 7.01
CA LEU A 73 -5.76 -1.95 5.59
C LEU A 73 -4.35 -2.44 5.34
N ALA A 74 -4.22 -3.56 4.67
CA ALA A 74 -2.97 -4.05 4.09
C ALA A 74 -2.97 -3.86 2.58
N VAL A 75 -1.87 -3.39 2.03
CA VAL A 75 -1.64 -3.27 0.59
C VAL A 75 -0.41 -4.07 0.22
N SER A 76 -0.58 -4.96 -0.74
CA SER A 76 0.49 -5.81 -1.28
C SER A 76 1.10 -5.18 -2.52
N TYR A 77 2.43 -5.11 -2.56
CA TYR A 77 3.21 -4.53 -3.65
C TYR A 77 4.12 -5.57 -4.30
N ALA A 78 4.25 -5.48 -5.63
CA ALA A 78 5.17 -6.28 -6.43
C ALA A 78 6.33 -5.45 -6.98
N GLY A 79 7.39 -6.12 -7.45
CA GLY A 79 8.59 -5.50 -8.02
C GLY A 79 8.36 -4.45 -9.11
N PRO A 80 7.35 -4.58 -10.01
CA PRO A 80 7.02 -3.57 -11.02
C PRO A 80 6.76 -2.16 -10.49
N ILE A 81 6.44 -1.99 -9.20
CA ILE A 81 6.27 -0.68 -8.55
C ILE A 81 7.53 0.20 -8.66
N ARG A 82 8.70 -0.39 -8.91
CA ARG A 82 9.96 0.33 -9.17
C ARG A 82 9.83 1.32 -10.34
N SER A 83 9.13 0.93 -11.41
CA SER A 83 8.95 1.77 -12.59
C SER A 83 8.08 3.00 -12.34
N ALA A 84 7.33 3.03 -11.24
CA ALA A 84 6.54 4.18 -10.84
C ALA A 84 7.37 5.33 -10.26
N GLY A 85 8.59 5.02 -9.77
CA GLY A 85 9.42 5.94 -9.02
C GLY A 85 8.83 6.30 -7.66
N GLY A 86 9.60 7.01 -6.83
CA GLY A 86 9.23 7.34 -5.44
C GLY A 86 7.90 8.09 -5.34
N THR A 87 7.62 9.01 -6.25
CA THR A 87 6.34 9.76 -6.25
C THR A 87 5.14 8.86 -6.47
N GLY A 88 5.19 7.94 -7.43
CA GLY A 88 4.10 6.99 -7.69
C GLY A 88 3.88 6.03 -6.52
N GLN A 89 4.97 5.59 -5.90
CA GLN A 89 4.95 4.76 -4.69
C GLN A 89 4.28 5.50 -3.52
N ALA A 90 4.70 6.75 -3.25
CA ALA A 90 4.12 7.59 -2.20
C ALA A 90 2.62 7.88 -2.44
N LEU A 91 2.24 8.18 -3.68
CA LEU A 91 0.84 8.41 -4.06
C LEU A 91 -0.03 7.19 -3.82
N SER A 92 0.47 5.98 -4.06
CA SER A 92 -0.28 4.75 -3.78
C SER A 92 -0.61 4.61 -2.29
N VAL A 93 0.34 4.95 -1.41
CA VAL A 93 0.14 4.95 0.05
C VAL A 93 -0.82 6.05 0.48
N LEU A 94 -0.70 7.25 -0.09
CA LEU A 94 -1.60 8.37 0.19
C LEU A 94 -3.06 8.05 -0.17
N LEU A 95 -3.28 7.48 -1.35
CA LEU A 95 -4.62 7.05 -1.79
C LEU A 95 -5.17 5.94 -0.89
N ALA A 96 -4.33 4.99 -0.52
CA ALA A 96 -4.69 3.92 0.40
C ALA A 96 -5.07 4.47 1.79
N ASP A 97 -4.31 5.42 2.34
CA ASP A 97 -4.64 6.06 3.61
C ASP A 97 -5.94 6.86 3.55
N TYR A 98 -6.17 7.59 2.46
CA TYR A 98 -7.42 8.30 2.25
C TYR A 98 -8.61 7.33 2.30
N LEU A 99 -8.55 6.25 1.52
CA LEU A 99 -9.61 5.23 1.49
C LEU A 99 -9.74 4.49 2.83
N ARG A 100 -8.63 4.17 3.48
CA ARG A 100 -8.66 3.60 4.84
C ARG A 100 -9.51 4.43 5.80
N ARG A 101 -9.33 5.74 5.77
CA ARG A 101 -10.10 6.68 6.63
C ARG A 101 -11.58 6.70 6.27
N GLU A 102 -11.91 6.72 4.97
CA GLU A 102 -13.30 6.69 4.50
C GLU A 102 -14.05 5.42 4.95
N PHE A 103 -13.34 4.29 5.02
CA PHE A 103 -13.89 3.02 5.51
C PHE A 103 -13.75 2.81 7.03
N ASN A 104 -13.27 3.81 7.78
CA ASN A 104 -13.05 3.76 9.23
C ASN A 104 -12.14 2.59 9.67
N LEU A 105 -11.11 2.28 8.90
CA LEU A 105 -10.09 1.31 9.25
C LEU A 105 -8.99 1.96 10.10
N GLY A 106 -8.46 1.21 11.07
CA GLY A 106 -7.41 1.67 11.96
C GLY A 106 -6.03 1.75 11.30
N VAL A 107 -5.10 2.45 11.94
CA VAL A 107 -3.68 2.43 11.58
C VAL A 107 -3.09 1.07 12.01
N PRO A 108 -2.22 0.44 11.22
CA PRO A 108 -1.62 -0.84 11.60
C PRO A 108 -0.76 -0.70 12.87
N ILE A 109 -0.84 -1.68 13.74
CA ILE A 109 0.03 -1.82 14.91
C ILE A 109 0.93 -3.00 14.63
N MET A 110 2.21 -2.73 14.33
CA MET A 110 3.23 -3.76 14.11
C MET A 110 3.87 -4.13 15.45
N ASP A 111 4.14 -5.41 15.65
CA ASP A 111 4.96 -5.84 16.77
C ASP A 111 6.47 -5.76 16.48
N SER A 112 7.28 -5.90 17.52
CA SER A 112 8.73 -5.84 17.37
C SER A 112 9.30 -6.91 16.43
N ARG A 113 8.71 -8.10 16.39
CA ARG A 113 9.15 -9.19 15.51
C ARG A 113 8.86 -8.86 14.04
N GLU A 114 7.72 -8.25 13.76
CA GLU A 114 7.38 -7.77 12.41
C GLU A 114 8.36 -6.67 11.97
N VAL A 115 8.62 -5.70 12.84
CA VAL A 115 9.56 -4.61 12.56
C VAL A 115 10.98 -5.15 12.31
N GLU A 116 11.49 -6.04 13.14
CA GLU A 116 12.82 -6.67 12.93
C GLU A 116 12.86 -7.47 11.62
N ARG A 117 11.76 -8.10 11.22
CA ARG A 117 11.65 -8.76 9.93
C ARG A 117 11.80 -7.77 8.76
N TYR A 118 11.18 -6.60 8.82
CA TYR A 118 11.34 -5.56 7.80
C TYR A 118 12.79 -5.07 7.73
N ILE A 119 13.44 -4.88 8.87
CA ILE A 119 14.86 -4.48 8.94
C ILE A 119 15.74 -5.54 8.27
N GLU A 120 15.53 -6.82 8.57
CA GLU A 120 16.31 -7.90 7.95
C GLU A 120 16.14 -7.90 6.42
N GLU A 121 14.91 -7.71 5.93
CA GLU A 121 14.63 -7.65 4.49
C GLU A 121 15.38 -6.50 3.81
N VAL A 122 15.42 -5.30 4.43
CA VAL A 122 16.22 -4.16 3.94
C VAL A 122 17.71 -4.52 3.86
N MET A 123 18.23 -5.22 4.86
CA MET A 123 19.66 -5.61 4.87
C MET A 123 20.00 -6.61 3.77
N LEU A 124 19.06 -7.49 3.43
CA LEU A 124 19.23 -8.53 2.41
C LEU A 124 19.01 -8.02 0.98
N TYR A 125 18.26 -6.93 0.81
CA TYR A 125 17.96 -6.37 -0.51
C TYR A 125 18.99 -5.30 -0.90
N HIS A 126 19.67 -5.53 -2.04
CA HIS A 126 20.83 -4.72 -2.43
C HIS A 126 20.57 -3.66 -3.49
N THR A 127 19.38 -3.64 -4.08
CA THR A 127 19.05 -2.77 -5.22
C THR A 127 18.20 -1.54 -4.85
N LEU A 128 18.16 -1.16 -3.57
CA LEU A 128 17.54 0.09 -3.13
C LEU A 128 18.43 1.29 -3.49
N GLN A 129 17.80 2.38 -3.96
CA GLN A 129 18.48 3.66 -4.17
C GLN A 129 18.89 4.30 -2.84
N TYR A 130 18.03 4.17 -1.83
CA TYR A 130 18.31 4.55 -0.46
C TYR A 130 18.10 3.35 0.48
N LYS A 131 19.09 3.10 1.31
CA LYS A 131 19.06 2.01 2.28
C LYS A 131 18.99 2.59 3.69
N PRO A 132 17.79 2.66 4.28
CA PRO A 132 17.63 3.18 5.62
C PRO A 132 18.36 2.33 6.66
N SER A 133 18.80 2.99 7.73
CA SER A 133 19.30 2.32 8.92
C SER A 133 18.19 1.58 9.68
N ALA A 134 18.56 0.73 10.62
CA ALA A 134 17.59 0.02 11.44
C ALA A 134 16.69 0.98 12.25
N ASP A 135 17.21 2.10 12.73
CA ASP A 135 16.43 3.07 13.50
C ASP A 135 15.47 3.86 12.61
N GLU A 136 15.89 4.23 11.40
CA GLU A 136 15.01 4.83 10.40
C GLU A 136 13.88 3.86 10.01
N MET A 137 14.18 2.59 9.80
CA MET A 137 13.16 1.57 9.52
C MET A 137 12.18 1.39 10.67
N ARG A 138 12.63 1.44 11.92
CA ARG A 138 11.72 1.42 13.08
C ARG A 138 10.79 2.62 13.08
N ALA A 139 11.31 3.81 12.81
CA ALA A 139 10.50 5.03 12.71
C ALA A 139 9.50 4.97 11.56
N ILE A 140 9.91 4.50 10.39
CA ILE A 140 9.02 4.29 9.22
C ILE A 140 7.90 3.32 9.59
N CYS A 141 8.22 2.13 10.09
CA CYS A 141 7.24 1.10 10.45
C CYS A 141 6.22 1.56 11.50
N GLN A 142 6.59 2.51 12.38
CA GLN A 142 5.71 3.09 13.38
C GLN A 142 4.81 4.20 12.84
N SER A 143 5.17 4.81 11.71
CA SER A 143 4.49 5.97 11.14
C SER A 143 3.62 5.66 9.92
N VAL A 144 3.81 4.51 9.28
CA VAL A 144 3.04 4.15 8.08
C VAL A 144 1.54 4.02 8.40
N PRO A 145 0.68 4.64 7.58
CA PRO A 145 -0.76 4.65 7.84
C PRO A 145 -1.47 3.34 7.43
N ILE A 146 -0.84 2.52 6.62
CA ILE A 146 -1.33 1.24 6.11
C ILE A 146 -0.30 0.14 6.35
N TYR A 147 -0.75 -1.12 6.41
CA TYR A 147 0.17 -2.26 6.47
C TYR A 147 0.72 -2.52 5.06
N ILE A 148 2.01 -2.22 4.86
CA ILE A 148 2.68 -2.39 3.58
C ILE A 148 3.29 -3.79 3.55
N THR A 149 2.91 -4.60 2.56
CA THR A 149 3.39 -5.98 2.39
C THR A 149 3.65 -6.27 0.90
N GLY A 150 3.96 -7.50 0.56
CA GLY A 150 4.23 -7.88 -0.83
C GLY A 150 4.57 -9.34 -0.98
N GLU A 151 4.73 -9.76 -2.23
CA GLU A 151 5.18 -11.11 -2.57
C GLU A 151 6.67 -11.29 -2.27
N GLY A 152 7.03 -12.45 -1.74
CA GLY A 152 8.40 -12.83 -1.50
C GLY A 152 9.05 -13.42 -2.72
N VAL A 153 9.94 -12.66 -3.35
CA VAL A 153 10.68 -13.09 -4.55
C VAL A 153 12.18 -13.16 -4.33
N GLY A 154 12.69 -12.50 -3.30
CA GLY A 154 14.11 -12.42 -3.00
C GLY A 154 14.66 -13.60 -2.19
N LYS A 155 15.77 -13.36 -1.53
CA LYS A 155 16.44 -14.34 -0.66
C LYS A 155 15.56 -14.72 0.52
N GLU A 156 15.79 -15.91 1.07
CA GLU A 156 15.17 -16.30 2.33
C GLU A 156 15.76 -15.49 3.50
N VAL A 157 14.89 -15.13 4.41
CA VAL A 157 15.24 -14.50 5.68
C VAL A 157 15.57 -15.55 6.73
N SER A 158 16.40 -15.20 7.69
CA SER A 158 16.77 -16.07 8.82
C SER A 158 15.87 -15.87 10.03
N GLY A 159 15.51 -14.64 10.33
CA GLY A 159 14.63 -14.27 11.46
C GLY A 159 13.20 -14.01 11.06
N GLY A 160 12.32 -13.89 12.05
CA GLY A 160 10.92 -13.52 11.83
C GLY A 160 10.17 -14.42 10.85
N ARG A 161 10.50 -15.71 10.84
CA ARG A 161 9.73 -16.73 10.11
C ARG A 161 8.41 -16.99 10.81
N ASP A 162 7.43 -17.43 10.05
CA ASP A 162 6.12 -17.84 10.56
C ASP A 162 5.36 -16.73 11.32
N LEU A 163 5.52 -15.49 10.85
CA LEU A 163 4.71 -14.37 11.33
C LEU A 163 3.34 -14.39 10.65
N GLU A 164 2.29 -14.31 11.44
CA GLU A 164 0.91 -14.48 10.99
C GLU A 164 0.52 -13.55 9.83
N ARG A 165 0.99 -12.29 9.88
CA ARG A 165 0.69 -11.28 8.86
C ARG A 165 1.72 -11.18 7.74
N VAL A 166 2.77 -11.97 7.79
CA VAL A 166 3.82 -11.98 6.76
C VAL A 166 3.68 -13.23 5.91
N PRO A 167 3.22 -13.14 4.66
CA PRO A 167 2.80 -14.29 3.87
C PRO A 167 3.95 -15.16 3.33
N THR A 168 5.20 -14.76 3.57
CA THR A 168 6.36 -15.41 2.97
C THR A 168 7.59 -15.33 3.87
N ASN A 169 8.48 -16.32 3.74
CA ASN A 169 9.82 -16.31 4.36
C ASN A 169 10.91 -15.72 3.44
N ARG A 170 10.52 -15.02 2.39
CA ARG A 170 11.43 -14.39 1.43
C ARG A 170 11.32 -12.88 1.47
N VAL A 171 12.36 -12.22 0.98
CA VAL A 171 12.39 -10.75 0.84
C VAL A 171 11.27 -10.29 -0.10
N ARG A 172 10.48 -9.32 0.34
CA ARG A 172 9.34 -8.73 -0.37
C ARG A 172 9.77 -7.44 -1.07
N GLU A 173 10.31 -7.56 -2.27
CA GLU A 173 10.95 -6.44 -2.98
C GLU A 173 10.03 -5.23 -3.19
N GLY A 174 8.80 -5.44 -3.65
CA GLY A 174 7.83 -4.35 -3.88
C GLY A 174 7.52 -3.55 -2.61
N MET A 175 7.37 -4.24 -1.49
CA MET A 175 7.19 -3.61 -0.18
C MET A 175 8.38 -2.71 0.19
N LEU A 176 9.60 -3.20 0.01
CA LEU A 176 10.82 -2.44 0.35
C LEU A 176 10.98 -1.20 -0.52
N LEU A 177 10.63 -1.28 -1.81
CA LEU A 177 10.65 -0.12 -2.70
C LEU A 177 9.72 0.98 -2.18
N VAL A 178 8.51 0.63 -1.78
CA VAL A 178 7.54 1.60 -1.24
C VAL A 178 8.03 2.20 0.08
N LEU A 179 8.53 1.38 1.01
CA LEU A 179 8.99 1.85 2.31
C LEU A 179 10.26 2.70 2.24
N CYS A 180 11.24 2.31 1.39
CA CYS A 180 12.56 2.92 1.36
C CYS A 180 12.74 4.00 0.29
N GLU A 181 11.83 4.08 -0.69
CA GLU A 181 11.93 5.06 -1.79
C GLU A 181 10.66 5.93 -1.90
N GLY A 182 9.52 5.44 -1.42
CA GLY A 182 8.26 6.17 -1.44
C GLY A 182 7.94 6.91 -0.15
N MET A 183 8.37 6.43 1.01
CA MET A 183 8.04 6.99 2.32
C MET A 183 9.16 7.85 2.93
N LEU A 184 10.34 7.87 2.32
CA LEU A 184 11.46 8.76 2.65
C LEU A 184 11.55 9.91 1.65
#